data_e8f08ee9037cc8618837c49c6460f50e
#
_entry.id   e8f08ee9037cc8618837c49c6460f50e
#
_cell.length_a   1.000
_cell.length_b   1.000
_cell.length_c   1.000
_cell.angle_alpha   90.00
_cell.angle_beta   90.00
_cell.angle_gamma   90.00
#
_symmetry.space_group_name_H-M   'P 1'
#
loop_
_entity.id
_entity.type
_entity.pdbx_description
1 polymer ?
#
loop_
_entity_poly.entity_id
_entity_poly.type
_entity_poly.pdbx_seq_one_letter_code
_entity_poly.pdbx_strand_id
1 'polypeptide(L)'
;GGTVVCRRLRARLERMSDARNVLGGVLEVCGTDPLTGWTRSGCCETGPEDTGSHTVCAVVTEAFLSYSLAFGNDLTTARPGFPGLRPGDRWCLCASRWAQALEDGVAPPVVLEASHERALGAVRLEDLQAHAAD
;
A
#
# COMPACT_ATOMS: atom_id res chain seq x y z
N GLY A 1 -8.47 -12.17 18.56
CA GLY A 1 -8.24 -12.37 17.24
C GLY A 1 -6.84 -12.20 16.79
N GLY A 2 -6.52 -12.88 15.80
CA GLY A 2 -5.21 -12.81 15.22
C GLY A 2 -5.15 -11.76 14.15
N THR A 3 -3.94 -11.52 13.71
CA THR A 3 -3.67 -10.64 12.60
C THR A 3 -4.07 -11.33 11.31
N VAL A 4 -4.72 -10.59 10.42
CA VAL A 4 -5.08 -11.12 9.12
C VAL A 4 -3.90 -10.89 8.17
N VAL A 5 -3.41 -11.96 7.58
CA VAL A 5 -2.25 -11.90 6.72
C VAL A 5 -2.62 -12.19 5.27
N CYS A 6 -1.76 -11.73 4.38
CA CYS A 6 -1.96 -11.87 2.94
C CYS A 6 -1.35 -13.17 2.49
N ARG A 7 -2.04 -14.27 2.80
CA ARG A 7 -1.56 -15.57 2.44
C ARG A 7 -2.39 -16.10 1.30
N ARG A 8 -1.74 -16.36 0.20
CA ARG A 8 -2.42 -16.93 -0.92
C ARG A 8 -2.52 -18.43 -0.72
N LEU A 9 -3.74 -18.89 -0.51
CA LEU A 9 -3.97 -20.31 -0.35
C LEU A 9 -4.09 -20.93 -1.73
N ARG A 10 -3.15 -21.78 -2.05
CA ARG A 10 -3.18 -22.46 -3.30
C ARG A 10 -3.73 -23.84 -3.15
N ALA A 11 -4.33 -24.32 -4.18
CA ALA A 11 -4.80 -25.68 -4.20
C ALA A 11 -3.59 -26.59 -4.17
N ARG A 12 -3.72 -27.61 -3.43
CA ARG A 12 -2.76 -28.65 -3.41
C ARG A 12 -1.45 -28.26 -2.86
N LEU A 13 -0.50 -28.78 -3.47
CA LEU A 13 0.81 -28.80 -2.95
C LEU A 13 1.61 -27.60 -3.24
N GLU A 14 1.03 -26.67 -3.94
CA GLU A 14 1.78 -25.50 -4.21
C GLU A 14 2.10 -24.84 -2.94
N ARG A 15 3.33 -24.45 -2.81
CA ARG A 15 3.71 -23.74 -1.63
C ARG A 15 2.98 -22.44 -1.59
N MET A 16 2.67 -22.05 -0.40
CA MET A 16 2.07 -20.77 -0.19
C MET A 16 3.06 -19.72 -0.54
N SER A 17 2.64 -18.83 -1.39
CA SER A 17 3.48 -17.73 -1.74
C SER A 17 3.32 -16.68 -0.67
N ASP A 18 4.15 -16.75 0.34
CA ASP A 18 4.06 -15.81 1.44
C ASP A 18 4.79 -14.55 1.08
N ALA A 19 4.04 -13.55 0.68
CA ALA A 19 4.62 -12.23 0.48
C ALA A 19 5.14 -11.71 1.80
N ARG A 20 6.26 -10.99 1.75
CA ARG A 20 6.88 -10.44 2.94
C ARG A 20 6.67 -8.95 3.01
N ASN A 21 6.52 -8.44 4.22
CA ASN A 21 6.44 -7.00 4.43
C ASN A 21 7.85 -6.41 4.56
N VAL A 22 7.90 -5.07 4.66
CA VAL A 22 9.18 -4.36 4.70
C VAL A 22 10.01 -4.68 5.95
N LEU A 23 9.40 -5.30 6.95
CA LEU A 23 10.10 -5.70 8.17
C LEU A 23 10.57 -7.14 8.11
N GLY A 24 10.31 -7.84 7.01
CA GLY A 24 10.72 -9.23 6.84
C GLY A 24 9.72 -10.25 7.34
N GLY A 25 8.59 -9.80 7.85
CA GLY A 25 7.53 -10.70 8.30
C GLY A 25 6.54 -11.01 7.20
N VAL A 26 5.47 -11.72 7.55
CA VAL A 26 4.42 -12.04 6.62
C VAL A 26 3.59 -10.77 6.34
N LEU A 27 3.28 -10.54 5.07
CA LEU A 27 2.53 -9.36 4.69
C LEU A 27 1.11 -9.41 5.25
N GLU A 28 0.70 -8.34 5.92
CA GLU A 28 -0.64 -8.23 6.49
C GLU A 28 -1.58 -7.50 5.55
N VAL A 29 -2.87 -7.69 5.76
CA VAL A 29 -3.89 -7.03 4.96
C VAL A 29 -3.82 -5.53 5.18
N CYS A 30 -3.79 -4.76 4.08
CA CYS A 30 -3.79 -3.31 4.14
C CYS A 30 -5.20 -2.78 4.40
N GLY A 31 -6.19 -3.22 3.63
CA GLY A 31 -7.55 -2.78 3.85
C GLY A 31 -8.54 -3.47 2.93
N THR A 32 -9.77 -3.61 3.43
CA THR A 32 -10.85 -4.21 2.65
C THR A 32 -12.02 -3.26 2.46
N ASP A 33 -12.00 -2.10 3.11
CA ASP A 33 -13.08 -1.11 2.99
C ASP A 33 -12.46 0.30 3.08
N PRO A 34 -12.07 0.85 1.93
CA PRO A 34 -12.21 0.30 0.58
C PRO A 34 -11.27 -0.87 0.33
N LEU A 35 -11.67 -1.75 -0.55
CA LEU A 35 -10.84 -2.89 -0.91
C LEU A 35 -9.68 -2.38 -1.76
N THR A 36 -8.46 -2.61 -1.30
CA THR A 36 -7.28 -2.04 -1.91
C THR A 36 -6.37 -3.11 -2.49
N GLY A 37 -5.29 -2.66 -3.12
CA GLY A 37 -4.30 -3.52 -3.73
C GLY A 37 -4.40 -3.51 -5.24
N TRP A 38 -3.27 -3.75 -5.89
CA TRP A 38 -3.23 -3.84 -7.35
C TRP A 38 -4.20 -4.91 -7.85
N THR A 39 -4.31 -6.03 -7.13
CA THR A 39 -5.21 -7.12 -7.49
C THR A 39 -6.56 -7.03 -6.78
N ARG A 40 -6.77 -5.99 -5.99
CA ARG A 40 -7.97 -5.82 -5.16
C ARG A 40 -8.20 -6.98 -4.21
N SER A 41 -7.12 -7.51 -3.66
CA SER A 41 -7.19 -8.57 -2.67
C SER A 41 -7.26 -8.03 -1.24
N GLY A 42 -7.07 -6.73 -1.06
CA GLY A 42 -6.92 -6.10 0.25
C GLY A 42 -5.47 -6.03 0.68
N CYS A 43 -4.57 -6.62 -0.07
CA CYS A 43 -3.16 -6.72 0.25
C CYS A 43 -2.35 -5.96 -0.80
N CYS A 44 -1.25 -5.37 -0.36
CA CYS A 44 -0.35 -4.66 -1.26
C CYS A 44 0.57 -5.65 -1.96
N GLU A 45 -0.04 -6.59 -2.66
CA GLU A 45 0.69 -7.55 -3.47
C GLU A 45 1.08 -6.92 -4.79
N THR A 46 2.14 -7.43 -5.38
CA THR A 46 2.64 -6.88 -6.64
C THR A 46 3.15 -8.00 -7.53
N GLY A 47 3.35 -7.68 -8.78
CA GLY A 47 3.84 -8.63 -9.77
C GLY A 47 4.42 -7.90 -10.95
N PRO A 48 4.86 -8.65 -11.99
CA PRO A 48 5.53 -8.02 -13.13
C PRO A 48 4.67 -7.01 -13.89
N GLU A 49 3.35 -7.18 -13.84
CA GLU A 49 2.47 -6.25 -14.54
C GLU A 49 2.21 -4.97 -13.76
N ASP A 50 2.55 -4.97 -12.48
CA ASP A 50 2.34 -3.79 -11.63
C ASP A 50 3.55 -2.87 -11.75
N THR A 51 3.62 -2.12 -12.84
CA THR A 51 4.76 -1.26 -13.11
C THR A 51 4.86 -0.12 -12.10
N GLY A 52 3.75 0.25 -11.47
CA GLY A 52 3.77 1.29 -10.45
C GLY A 52 4.19 0.79 -9.09
N SER A 53 4.28 -0.52 -8.90
CA SER A 53 4.65 -1.13 -7.62
C SER A 53 3.80 -0.59 -6.48
N HIS A 54 2.53 -0.97 -6.47
CA HIS A 54 1.56 -0.49 -5.46
C HIS A 54 1.78 -1.26 -4.16
N THR A 55 2.88 -0.95 -3.49
CA THR A 55 3.41 -1.75 -2.40
C THR A 55 3.42 -1.06 -1.05
N VAL A 56 3.11 0.23 -0.98
CA VAL A 56 3.13 0.97 0.28
C VAL A 56 1.70 1.09 0.82
N CYS A 57 1.43 0.43 1.95
CA CYS A 57 0.14 0.57 2.61
C CYS A 57 0.16 1.85 3.44
N ALA A 58 -0.61 2.84 3.02
CA ALA A 58 -0.61 4.13 3.68
C ALA A 58 -2.00 4.47 4.20
N VAL A 59 -2.02 5.25 5.27
CA VAL A 59 -3.24 5.86 5.77
C VAL A 59 -3.29 7.24 5.15
N VAL A 60 -4.15 7.41 4.14
CA VAL A 60 -4.11 8.66 3.37
C VAL A 60 -4.61 9.82 4.19
N THR A 61 -4.06 11.00 3.91
CA THR A 61 -4.41 12.23 4.59
C THR A 61 -4.98 13.20 3.58
N GLU A 62 -5.67 14.22 4.07
CA GLU A 62 -6.19 15.26 3.19
C GLU A 62 -5.06 15.93 2.42
N ALA A 63 -3.95 16.20 3.08
CA ALA A 63 -2.80 16.83 2.43
C ALA A 63 -2.26 15.96 1.30
N PHE A 64 -2.12 14.66 1.54
CA PHE A 64 -1.63 13.76 0.50
C PHE A 64 -2.62 13.64 -0.66
N LEU A 65 -3.92 13.55 -0.35
CA LEU A 65 -4.93 13.41 -1.40
C LEU A 65 -4.96 14.63 -2.31
N SER A 66 -4.84 15.84 -1.73
CA SER A 66 -4.78 17.07 -2.51
C SER A 66 -3.51 17.13 -3.35
N TYR A 67 -2.40 16.72 -2.77
CA TYR A 67 -1.12 16.68 -3.46
C TYR A 67 -1.18 15.71 -4.66
N SER A 68 -1.73 14.52 -4.42
CA SER A 68 -1.85 13.50 -5.47
C SER A 68 -2.71 14.01 -6.63
N LEU A 69 -3.81 14.67 -6.31
CA LEU A 69 -4.68 15.25 -7.33
C LEU A 69 -3.93 16.28 -8.17
N ALA A 70 -3.17 17.15 -7.51
CA ALA A 70 -2.41 18.20 -8.20
C ALA A 70 -1.38 17.63 -9.16
N PHE A 71 -0.88 16.42 -8.87
CA PHE A 71 0.10 15.76 -9.74
C PHE A 71 -0.55 14.75 -10.68
N GLY A 72 -1.86 14.86 -10.89
CA GLY A 72 -2.54 14.09 -11.92
C GLY A 72 -3.04 12.73 -11.50
N ASN A 73 -2.93 12.38 -10.22
CA ASN A 73 -3.39 11.11 -9.72
C ASN A 73 -4.56 11.34 -8.77
N ASP A 74 -5.76 11.40 -9.34
CA ASP A 74 -6.97 11.70 -8.55
C ASP A 74 -7.43 10.44 -7.83
N LEU A 75 -7.26 10.43 -6.52
CA LEU A 75 -7.66 9.32 -5.66
C LEU A 75 -8.98 9.59 -4.94
N THR A 76 -9.60 10.74 -5.16
CA THR A 76 -10.81 11.12 -4.43
C THR A 76 -12.10 10.95 -5.21
N THR A 77 -12.03 10.91 -6.54
CA THR A 77 -13.22 10.81 -7.36
C THR A 77 -13.59 9.35 -7.57
N ALA A 78 -14.83 9.01 -7.28
CA ALA A 78 -15.31 7.64 -7.48
C ALA A 78 -15.37 7.30 -8.97
N ARG A 79 -15.03 6.08 -9.29
CA ARG A 79 -15.07 5.53 -10.65
C ARG A 79 -15.52 4.08 -10.57
N PRO A 80 -15.91 3.46 -11.67
CA PRO A 80 -16.27 2.03 -11.63
C PRO A 80 -15.13 1.21 -11.03
N GLY A 81 -15.45 0.44 -10.00
CA GLY A 81 -14.47 -0.37 -9.29
C GLY A 81 -13.61 0.38 -8.30
N PHE A 82 -13.84 1.66 -8.09
CA PHE A 82 -13.05 2.47 -7.17
C PHE A 82 -13.95 3.51 -6.52
N PRO A 83 -14.17 3.42 -5.20
CA PRO A 83 -15.14 4.30 -4.52
C PRO A 83 -14.65 5.71 -4.22
N GLY A 84 -13.35 5.99 -4.45
CA GLY A 84 -12.74 7.24 -4.01
C GLY A 84 -12.29 7.13 -2.57
N LEU A 85 -11.20 7.81 -2.24
CA LEU A 85 -10.62 7.73 -0.91
C LEU A 85 -10.97 8.98 -0.10
N ARG A 86 -11.06 8.79 1.21
CA ARG A 86 -11.21 9.87 2.19
C ARG A 86 -10.06 9.81 3.16
N PRO A 87 -9.74 10.93 3.82
CA PRO A 87 -8.70 10.90 4.85
C PRO A 87 -8.99 9.80 5.87
N GLY A 88 -7.97 9.02 6.20
CA GLY A 88 -8.10 7.89 7.12
C GLY A 88 -8.24 6.56 6.44
N ASP A 89 -8.55 6.54 5.15
CA ASP A 89 -8.64 5.27 4.42
C ASP A 89 -7.24 4.71 4.20
N ARG A 90 -7.15 3.38 4.15
CA ARG A 90 -5.89 2.71 3.82
C ARG A 90 -5.87 2.37 2.34
N TRP A 91 -4.74 2.54 1.74
CA TRP A 91 -4.60 2.30 0.32
C TRP A 91 -3.18 1.85 -0.02
N CYS A 92 -3.06 0.91 -0.94
CA CYS A 92 -1.76 0.46 -1.43
C CYS A 92 -1.29 1.46 -2.48
N LEU A 93 -0.37 2.33 -2.07
CA LEU A 93 0.14 3.38 -2.94
C LEU A 93 1.30 2.88 -3.79
N CYS A 94 1.44 3.48 -4.95
CA CYS A 94 2.63 3.36 -5.76
C CYS A 94 3.83 3.84 -4.96
N ALA A 95 4.87 3.01 -4.86
CA ALA A 95 6.02 3.34 -4.02
C ALA A 95 6.71 4.62 -4.45
N SER A 96 6.82 4.87 -5.77
CA SER A 96 7.45 6.10 -6.25
C SER A 96 6.60 7.32 -5.95
N ARG A 97 5.28 7.17 -5.90
CA ARG A 97 4.41 8.30 -5.52
C ARG A 97 4.57 8.64 -4.05
N TRP A 98 4.75 7.62 -3.21
CA TRP A 98 5.01 7.87 -1.80
C TRP A 98 6.35 8.57 -1.62
N ALA A 99 7.38 8.12 -2.37
CA ALA A 99 8.70 8.75 -2.32
C ALA A 99 8.65 10.21 -2.76
N GLN A 100 7.87 10.51 -3.80
CA GLN A 100 7.70 11.87 -4.26
C GLN A 100 7.04 12.74 -3.18
N ALA A 101 6.00 12.19 -2.54
CA ALA A 101 5.32 12.90 -1.46
C ALA A 101 6.24 13.13 -0.28
N LEU A 102 7.14 12.18 -0.02
CA LEU A 102 8.12 12.33 1.05
C LEU A 102 9.03 13.52 0.80
N GLU A 103 9.52 13.66 -0.43
CA GLU A 103 10.40 14.78 -0.78
C GLU A 103 9.68 16.11 -0.61
N ASP A 104 8.38 16.12 -0.85
CA ASP A 104 7.60 17.34 -0.78
C ASP A 104 6.91 17.55 0.57
N GLY A 105 7.23 16.72 1.54
CA GLY A 105 6.78 16.92 2.92
C GLY A 105 5.35 16.51 3.22
N VAL A 106 4.73 15.73 2.35
CA VAL A 106 3.33 15.32 2.52
C VAL A 106 3.13 13.80 2.48
N ALA A 107 4.17 13.03 2.75
CA ALA A 107 4.06 11.57 2.76
C ALA A 107 3.07 11.14 3.86
N PRO A 108 2.08 10.31 3.50
CA PRO A 108 1.13 9.84 4.51
C PRO A 108 1.74 8.76 5.39
N PRO A 109 1.17 8.55 6.58
CA PRO A 109 1.65 7.49 7.47
C PRO A 109 1.56 6.12 6.80
N VAL A 110 2.47 5.23 7.18
CA VAL A 110 2.64 3.92 6.55
C VAL A 110 2.35 2.82 7.56
N VAL A 111 1.60 1.81 7.13
CA VAL A 111 1.42 0.59 7.91
C VAL A 111 2.52 -0.38 7.48
N LEU A 112 3.57 -0.47 8.28
CA LEU A 112 4.77 -1.21 7.88
C LEU A 112 4.49 -2.68 7.64
N GLU A 113 3.70 -3.29 8.52
CA GLU A 113 3.42 -4.72 8.43
C GLU A 113 2.58 -5.07 7.21
N ALA A 114 1.92 -4.08 6.62
CA ALA A 114 1.08 -4.29 5.44
C ALA A 114 1.71 -3.72 4.18
N SER A 115 2.96 -3.27 4.24
CA SER A 115 3.68 -2.75 3.09
C SER A 115 4.62 -3.81 2.56
N HIS A 116 4.54 -4.08 1.25
CA HIS A 116 5.29 -5.16 0.63
C HIS A 116 6.78 -4.85 0.57
N GLU A 117 7.61 -5.86 0.75
CA GLU A 117 9.07 -5.66 0.75
C GLU A 117 9.60 -5.03 -0.52
N ARG A 118 8.88 -5.18 -1.64
CA ARG A 118 9.30 -4.57 -2.90
C ARG A 118 9.30 -3.06 -2.86
N ALA A 119 8.61 -2.45 -1.89
CA ALA A 119 8.67 -1.01 -1.72
C ALA A 119 10.09 -0.53 -1.47
N LEU A 120 10.94 -1.40 -0.91
CA LEU A 120 12.32 -1.05 -0.59
C LEU A 120 13.18 -0.84 -1.84
N GLY A 121 12.69 -1.20 -3.01
CA GLY A 121 13.36 -0.87 -4.26
C GLY A 121 13.24 0.60 -4.64
N ALA A 122 12.29 1.32 -4.06
CA ALA A 122 12.05 2.73 -4.38
C ALA A 122 12.18 3.63 -3.16
N VAL A 123 12.06 3.08 -1.94
CA VAL A 123 12.02 3.87 -0.72
C VAL A 123 12.90 3.20 0.33
N ARG A 124 13.59 4.00 1.12
CA ARG A 124 14.42 3.45 2.20
C ARG A 124 13.55 3.05 3.38
N LEU A 125 13.93 1.95 4.02
CA LEU A 125 13.20 1.47 5.19
C LEU A 125 13.15 2.53 6.28
N GLU A 126 14.26 3.26 6.49
CA GLU A 126 14.31 4.30 7.51
C GLU A 126 13.25 5.37 7.29
N ASP A 127 12.99 5.70 6.03
CA ASP A 127 11.98 6.71 5.71
C ASP A 127 10.58 6.19 6.00
N LEU A 128 10.33 4.92 5.69
CA LEU A 128 9.05 4.31 6.00
C LEU A 128 8.84 4.24 7.52
N GLN A 129 9.89 3.86 8.25
CA GLN A 129 9.79 3.76 9.70
C GLN A 129 9.55 5.10 10.36
N ALA A 130 10.14 6.16 9.80
CA ALA A 130 9.93 7.50 10.34
C ALA A 130 8.48 7.96 10.16
N HIS A 131 7.74 7.34 9.26
CA HIS A 131 6.35 7.68 8.99
C HIS A 131 5.40 6.57 9.40
N ALA A 132 5.84 5.67 10.27
CA ALA A 132 5.01 4.55 10.67
C ALA A 132 3.70 5.03 11.32
N ALA A 133 2.60 4.44 10.88
CA ALA A 133 1.29 4.69 11.48
C ALA A 133 1.20 3.94 12.81
N ASP A 134 0.49 4.52 13.72
CA ASP A 134 0.28 3.90 15.03
C ASP A 134 -0.76 2.79 14.98
#